data_25991cba6041a8d16cb44bd90ef12eeb
#
_entry.id   25991cba6041a8d16cb44bd90ef12eeb
#
_cell.length_a   1.000
_cell.length_b   1.000
_cell.length_c   1.000
_cell.angle_alpha   90.00
_cell.angle_beta   90.00
_cell.angle_gamma   90.00
#
_symmetry.space_group_name_H-M   'P 1'
#
loop_
_entity.id
_entity.type
_entity.pdbx_description
1 polymer ?
#
loop_
_entity_poly.entity_id
_entity_poly.type
_entity_poly.pdbx_seq_one_letter_code
_entity_poly.pdbx_strand_id
1 'polypeptide(L)'
;MRPLHLAACLALAALPFSALTQEQDATRTTEGSVEEGRMLGYTCMGCHGIPEYRNAYPAYRVPKIGGQSREYLTNALTEYQRGTRRHPTMEAQAKSFSEQDIADLAAFLSSVNK
;
A
#
# COMPACT_ATOMS: atom_id res chain seq x y z
N MET A 1 8.67 43.65 63.10
CA MET A 1 9.47 43.04 62.01
C MET A 1 8.59 42.06 61.28
N ARG A 2 8.20 42.41 60.06
CA ARG A 2 7.29 41.59 59.22
C ARG A 2 8.13 41.04 58.09
N PRO A 3 8.17 39.71 57.80
CA PRO A 3 8.84 39.18 56.63
C PRO A 3 7.94 39.34 55.40
N LEU A 4 8.53 39.91 54.34
CA LEU A 4 7.98 39.97 52.98
C LEU A 4 7.97 38.55 52.36
N HIS A 5 6.83 38.09 51.99
CA HIS A 5 6.72 36.89 51.14
C HIS A 5 6.77 37.31 49.67
N LEU A 6 7.91 37.03 49.02
CA LEU A 6 8.08 37.13 47.57
C LEU A 6 7.39 35.92 46.91
N ALA A 7 6.24 36.16 46.34
CA ALA A 7 5.55 35.17 45.48
C ALA A 7 6.18 35.26 44.07
N ALA A 8 6.98 34.27 43.72
CA ALA A 8 7.49 34.10 42.35
C ALA A 8 6.41 33.41 41.51
N CYS A 9 5.75 34.17 40.68
CA CYS A 9 4.85 33.63 39.66
C CYS A 9 5.69 33.01 38.53
N LEU A 10 5.76 31.68 38.48
CA LEU A 10 6.23 30.95 37.29
C LEU A 10 5.15 31.01 36.21
N ALA A 11 5.35 31.87 35.20
CA ALA A 11 4.54 31.83 33.98
C ALA A 11 5.05 30.67 33.12
N LEU A 12 4.29 29.56 33.10
CA LEU A 12 4.46 28.49 32.12
C LEU A 12 3.96 29.00 30.76
N ALA A 13 4.88 29.34 29.87
CA ALA A 13 4.55 29.63 28.49
C ALA A 13 4.14 28.32 27.79
N ALA A 14 2.82 28.13 27.64
CA ALA A 14 2.27 27.08 26.79
C ALA A 14 2.54 27.43 25.32
N LEU A 15 3.56 26.82 24.74
CA LEU A 15 3.78 26.86 23.30
C LEU A 15 2.68 26.05 22.63
N PRO A 16 1.97 26.58 21.62
CA PRO A 16 1.06 25.77 20.84
C PRO A 16 1.89 24.78 20.04
N PHE A 17 1.76 23.50 20.38
CA PHE A 17 2.26 22.40 19.55
C PHE A 17 1.39 22.37 18.30
N SER A 18 1.81 23.09 17.25
CA SER A 18 1.21 22.96 15.94
C SER A 18 1.45 21.52 15.49
N ALA A 19 0.45 20.68 15.67
CA ALA A 19 0.40 19.37 15.03
C ALA A 19 0.40 19.65 13.51
N LEU A 20 1.56 19.47 12.89
CA LEU A 20 1.66 19.31 11.45
C LEU A 20 0.97 17.97 11.15
N THR A 21 -0.35 18.02 10.99
CA THR A 21 -1.09 16.98 10.33
C THR A 21 -0.51 16.95 8.92
N GLN A 22 0.32 15.96 8.65
CA GLN A 22 0.69 15.64 7.27
C GLN A 22 -0.61 15.25 6.57
N GLU A 23 -1.18 16.20 5.85
CA GLU A 23 -2.11 15.91 4.78
C GLU A 23 -1.31 15.20 3.67
N GLN A 24 -0.94 13.95 3.92
CA GLN A 24 -0.62 13.02 2.87
C GLN A 24 -1.94 12.46 2.40
N ASP A 25 -2.38 12.98 1.31
CA ASP A 25 -3.15 12.29 0.30
C ASP A 25 -4.39 13.01 -0.22
N ALA A 26 -4.18 14.01 -1.05
CA ALA A 26 -5.27 14.50 -1.91
C ALA A 26 -4.94 14.45 -3.40
N THR A 27 -3.83 13.81 -3.81
CA THR A 27 -3.46 13.74 -5.23
C THR A 27 -2.80 12.41 -5.62
N ARG A 28 -3.27 11.30 -5.07
CA ARG A 28 -2.96 10.01 -5.69
C ARG A 28 -3.82 9.90 -6.95
N THR A 29 -3.19 10.15 -8.07
CA THR A 29 -3.82 9.99 -9.38
C THR A 29 -4.09 8.52 -9.63
N THR A 30 -5.19 8.20 -10.30
CA THR A 30 -5.57 6.85 -10.77
C THR A 30 -4.51 6.19 -11.66
N GLU A 31 -3.37 6.83 -11.86
CA GLU A 31 -2.30 6.37 -12.74
C GLU A 31 -1.44 5.23 -12.15
N GLY A 32 -1.43 5.04 -10.85
CA GLY A 32 -0.67 4.02 -10.14
C GLY A 32 0.85 4.29 -10.13
N SER A 33 1.46 4.10 -8.94
CA SER A 33 2.90 4.24 -8.71
C SER A 33 3.59 2.89 -8.82
N VAL A 34 4.63 2.78 -9.65
CA VAL A 34 5.45 1.57 -9.75
C VAL A 34 6.17 1.27 -8.44
N GLU A 35 6.63 2.29 -7.73
CA GLU A 35 7.38 2.11 -6.48
C GLU A 35 6.48 1.60 -5.35
N GLU A 36 5.32 2.21 -5.16
CA GLU A 36 4.34 1.73 -4.19
C GLU A 36 3.84 0.33 -4.54
N GLY A 37 3.57 0.07 -5.81
CA GLY A 37 3.18 -1.24 -6.31
C GLY A 37 4.26 -2.31 -6.08
N ARG A 38 5.55 -1.93 -6.11
CA ARG A 38 6.67 -2.83 -5.79
C ARG A 38 6.60 -3.27 -4.32
N MET A 39 6.34 -2.33 -3.42
CA MET A 39 6.22 -2.63 -1.98
C MET A 39 5.02 -3.53 -1.71
N LEU A 40 3.86 -3.22 -2.29
CA LEU A 40 2.64 -4.03 -2.16
C LEU A 40 2.79 -5.42 -2.81
N GLY A 41 3.48 -5.50 -3.94
CA GLY A 41 3.69 -6.71 -4.72
C GLY A 41 4.55 -7.77 -4.04
N TYR A 42 5.21 -7.45 -2.91
CA TYR A 42 6.03 -8.39 -2.16
C TYR A 42 5.27 -9.67 -1.81
N THR A 43 4.03 -9.56 -1.37
CA THR A 43 3.20 -10.72 -1.00
C THR A 43 2.81 -11.59 -2.19
N CYS A 44 2.84 -11.06 -3.40
CA CYS A 44 2.50 -11.78 -4.63
C CYS A 44 3.63 -12.69 -5.11
N MET A 45 4.87 -12.30 -4.82
CA MET A 45 6.09 -12.91 -5.37
C MET A 45 6.24 -14.39 -5.01
N GLY A 46 5.93 -14.76 -3.76
CA GLY A 46 6.09 -16.13 -3.25
C GLY A 46 5.23 -17.16 -3.99
N CYS A 47 4.06 -16.76 -4.49
CA CYS A 47 3.16 -17.65 -5.25
C CYS A 47 3.33 -17.47 -6.76
N HIS A 48 3.42 -16.24 -7.25
CA HIS A 48 3.40 -15.91 -8.68
C HIS A 48 4.77 -15.88 -9.35
N GLY A 49 5.86 -16.05 -8.58
CA GLY A 49 7.20 -16.19 -9.14
C GLY A 49 7.62 -14.99 -9.99
N ILE A 50 7.48 -13.78 -9.47
CA ILE A 50 8.00 -12.58 -10.12
C ILE A 50 9.53 -12.68 -10.20
N PRO A 51 10.21 -12.18 -11.25
CA PRO A 51 11.67 -12.30 -11.39
C PRO A 51 12.42 -11.96 -10.11
N GLU A 52 13.44 -12.76 -9.81
CA GLU A 52 14.28 -12.75 -8.59
C GLU A 52 13.69 -13.46 -7.37
N TYR A 53 12.41 -13.86 -7.39
CA TYR A 53 11.81 -14.65 -6.34
C TYR A 53 11.43 -16.05 -6.85
N ARG A 54 11.91 -17.06 -6.15
CA ARG A 54 11.49 -18.44 -6.43
C ARG A 54 10.11 -18.65 -5.82
N ASN A 55 9.22 -19.25 -6.61
CA ASN A 55 7.96 -19.76 -6.09
C ASN A 55 8.28 -20.79 -4.98
N ALA A 56 7.64 -20.62 -3.81
CA ALA A 56 7.80 -21.53 -2.68
C ALA A 56 7.32 -22.96 -3.01
N TYR A 57 6.43 -23.07 -3.98
CA TYR A 57 5.87 -24.33 -4.47
C TYR A 57 6.08 -24.45 -5.98
N PRO A 58 7.24 -24.91 -6.47
CA PRO A 58 7.52 -24.95 -7.91
C PRO A 58 6.56 -25.82 -8.72
N ALA A 59 5.84 -26.73 -8.06
CA ALA A 59 4.78 -27.53 -8.68
C ALA A 59 3.40 -26.87 -8.66
N TYR A 60 3.24 -25.73 -7.98
CA TYR A 60 1.97 -25.03 -7.89
C TYR A 60 1.74 -24.18 -9.14
N ARG A 61 0.66 -24.49 -9.86
CA ARG A 61 0.32 -23.81 -11.11
C ARG A 61 -0.44 -22.51 -10.80
N VAL A 62 0.29 -21.40 -10.79
CA VAL A 62 -0.27 -20.05 -10.67
C VAL A 62 -0.05 -19.27 -11.97
N PRO A 63 -0.94 -18.35 -12.33
CA PRO A 63 -0.76 -17.53 -13.52
C PRO A 63 0.49 -16.66 -13.42
N LYS A 64 1.15 -16.43 -14.55
CA LYS A 64 2.17 -15.41 -14.68
C LYS A 64 1.51 -14.03 -14.63
N ILE A 65 1.86 -13.21 -13.65
CA ILE A 65 1.30 -11.86 -13.49
C ILE A 65 2.27 -10.74 -13.91
N GLY A 66 3.58 -10.98 -13.83
CA GLY A 66 4.57 -10.02 -14.31
C GLY A 66 4.53 -9.87 -15.83
N GLY A 67 4.55 -8.62 -16.32
CA GLY A 67 4.51 -8.27 -17.73
C GLY A 67 3.15 -8.41 -18.40
N GLN A 68 2.08 -8.56 -17.65
CA GLN A 68 0.71 -8.44 -18.15
C GLN A 68 0.34 -6.97 -18.37
N SER A 69 -0.72 -6.69 -19.14
CA SER A 69 -1.16 -5.31 -19.31
C SER A 69 -1.74 -4.74 -18.01
N ARG A 70 -1.52 -3.45 -17.79
CA ARG A 70 -2.06 -2.73 -16.62
C ARG A 70 -3.57 -2.89 -16.51
N GLU A 71 -4.27 -2.74 -17.64
CA GLU A 71 -5.72 -2.88 -17.69
C GLU A 71 -6.18 -4.28 -17.25
N TYR A 72 -5.53 -5.34 -17.75
CA TYR A 72 -5.86 -6.70 -17.36
C TYR A 72 -5.65 -6.93 -15.86
N LEU A 73 -4.52 -6.44 -15.32
CA LEU A 73 -4.19 -6.61 -13.90
C LEU A 73 -5.18 -5.86 -13.00
N THR A 74 -5.52 -4.63 -13.36
CA THR A 74 -6.53 -3.84 -12.64
C THR A 74 -7.88 -4.54 -12.64
N ASN A 75 -8.36 -4.96 -13.80
CA ASN A 75 -9.63 -5.65 -13.92
C ASN A 75 -9.64 -6.97 -13.13
N ALA A 76 -8.60 -7.79 -13.27
CA ALA A 76 -8.53 -9.07 -12.57
C ALA A 76 -8.54 -8.92 -11.04
N LEU A 77 -7.77 -7.98 -10.48
CA LEU A 77 -7.77 -7.71 -9.04
C LEU A 77 -9.11 -7.16 -8.56
N THR A 78 -9.70 -6.22 -9.30
CA THR A 78 -11.03 -5.68 -9.00
C THR A 78 -12.12 -6.75 -9.03
N GLU A 79 -12.06 -7.66 -10.00
CA GLU A 79 -13.00 -8.78 -10.09
C GLU A 79 -12.88 -9.74 -8.91
N TYR A 80 -11.67 -10.04 -8.46
CA TYR A 80 -11.47 -10.82 -7.23
C TYR A 80 -11.98 -10.08 -6.00
N GLN A 81 -11.72 -8.78 -5.90
CA GLN A 81 -12.20 -7.95 -4.80
C GLN A 81 -13.73 -7.95 -4.69
N ARG A 82 -14.41 -7.87 -5.83
CA ARG A 82 -15.88 -7.91 -5.95
C ARG A 82 -16.48 -9.31 -5.86
N GLY A 83 -15.65 -10.36 -5.93
CA GLY A 83 -16.09 -11.76 -5.90
C GLY A 83 -16.72 -12.23 -7.22
N THR A 84 -16.63 -11.48 -8.31
CA THR A 84 -17.07 -11.90 -9.65
C THR A 84 -16.11 -12.91 -10.28
N ARG A 85 -14.83 -12.82 -9.93
CA ARG A 85 -13.82 -13.83 -10.23
C ARG A 85 -13.56 -14.68 -8.97
N ARG A 86 -13.64 -15.99 -9.09
CA ARG A 86 -13.63 -16.92 -7.97
C ARG A 86 -12.27 -17.56 -7.77
N HIS A 87 -11.61 -17.27 -6.66
CA HIS A 87 -10.45 -17.98 -6.13
C HIS A 87 -10.22 -17.54 -4.68
N PRO A 88 -10.49 -18.38 -3.67
CA PRO A 88 -10.50 -17.95 -2.26
C PRO A 88 -9.27 -17.17 -1.82
N THR A 89 -8.08 -17.64 -2.18
CA THR A 89 -6.83 -16.95 -1.84
C THR A 89 -6.72 -15.57 -2.50
N MET A 90 -7.06 -15.48 -3.81
CA MET A 90 -6.99 -14.21 -4.53
C MET A 90 -8.08 -13.24 -4.10
N GLU A 91 -9.27 -13.72 -3.76
CA GLU A 91 -10.32 -12.89 -3.17
C GLU A 91 -9.87 -12.29 -1.83
N ALA A 92 -9.22 -13.09 -0.96
CA ALA A 92 -8.70 -12.61 0.31
C ALA A 92 -7.61 -11.55 0.11
N GLN A 93 -6.67 -11.78 -0.82
CA GLN A 93 -5.64 -10.81 -1.16
C GLN A 93 -6.24 -9.52 -1.73
N ALA A 94 -7.11 -9.61 -2.72
CA ALA A 94 -7.67 -8.44 -3.38
C ALA A 94 -8.55 -7.58 -2.46
N LYS A 95 -9.26 -8.19 -1.51
CA LYS A 95 -10.06 -7.47 -0.51
C LYS A 95 -9.24 -6.66 0.50
N SER A 96 -7.95 -6.94 0.63
CA SER A 96 -7.05 -6.16 1.49
C SER A 96 -6.52 -4.88 0.83
N PHE A 97 -6.73 -4.70 -0.47
CA PHE A 97 -6.23 -3.58 -1.23
C PHE A 97 -7.31 -2.52 -1.47
N SER A 98 -6.92 -1.26 -1.40
CA SER A 98 -7.73 -0.13 -1.89
C SER A 98 -7.71 -0.08 -3.43
N GLU A 99 -8.55 0.75 -4.02
CA GLU A 99 -8.53 1.00 -5.47
C GLU A 99 -7.17 1.57 -5.92
N GLN A 100 -6.55 2.42 -5.10
CA GLN A 100 -5.22 2.94 -5.38
C GLN A 100 -4.14 1.86 -5.30
N ASP A 101 -4.19 0.98 -4.31
CA ASP A 101 -3.24 -0.14 -4.19
C ASP A 101 -3.33 -1.06 -5.42
N ILE A 102 -4.53 -1.28 -5.93
CA ILE A 102 -4.73 -2.06 -7.17
C ILE A 102 -4.11 -1.34 -8.37
N ALA A 103 -4.26 -0.02 -8.47
CA ALA A 103 -3.64 0.76 -9.54
C ALA A 103 -2.10 0.72 -9.45
N ASP A 104 -1.54 0.84 -8.25
CA ASP A 104 -0.11 0.78 -7.98
C ASP A 104 0.46 -0.61 -8.31
N LEU A 105 -0.20 -1.68 -7.84
CA LEU A 105 0.15 -3.06 -8.17
C LEU A 105 0.12 -3.30 -9.69
N ALA A 106 -0.90 -2.82 -10.37
CA ALA A 106 -1.02 -2.98 -11.82
C ALA A 106 0.09 -2.22 -12.56
N ALA A 107 0.46 -1.03 -12.08
CA ALA A 107 1.58 -0.26 -12.61
C ALA A 107 2.91 -1.02 -12.45
N PHE A 108 3.20 -1.53 -11.26
CA PHE A 108 4.41 -2.31 -10.99
C PHE A 108 4.45 -3.59 -11.80
N LEU A 109 3.43 -4.44 -11.70
CA LEU A 109 3.43 -5.75 -12.36
C LEU A 109 3.49 -5.64 -13.88
N SER A 110 2.90 -4.61 -14.48
CA SER A 110 2.99 -4.37 -15.93
C SER A 110 4.39 -3.91 -16.35
N SER A 111 5.16 -3.30 -15.46
CA SER A 111 6.54 -2.83 -15.73
C SER A 111 7.57 -3.95 -15.61
N VAL A 112 7.24 -5.07 -14.96
CA VAL A 112 8.14 -6.21 -14.81
C VAL A 112 8.40 -6.84 -16.18
N ASN A 113 9.67 -6.93 -16.56
CA ASN A 113 10.07 -7.51 -17.83
C ASN A 113 9.64 -8.99 -17.93
N LYS A 114 9.23 -9.36 -19.14
CA LYS A 114 8.78 -10.73 -19.50
C LYS A 114 9.92 -11.72 -19.47
#